data_03ccf7c81ab17723b9bd9d3da42b2e9d
#
_entry.id   03ccf7c81ab17723b9bd9d3da42b2e9d
#
_cell.length_a   1.000
_cell.length_b   1.000
_cell.length_c   1.000
_cell.angle_alpha   90.00
_cell.angle_beta   90.00
_cell.angle_gamma   90.00
#
_symmetry.space_group_name_H-M   'P 1'
#
loop_
_entity.id
_entity.type
_entity.pdbx_description
1 polymer ?
#
loop_
_entity_poly.entity_id
_entity_poly.type
_entity_poly.pdbx_seq_one_letter_code
_entity_poly.pdbx_strand_id
1 'polypeptide(L)'
;MSSSTFQLASLGWDSRFAESFIEIAPPGAVAARVIADHGASYLVHDGACAQRAMARHVDPAVGDWVTLAGGEIRGIVERRTVFSRRAAGNENRRQVLAANVDVAFVVAAATDVNVRRIERFLTMAWQSGAVPVVLVTKADVAHSIEATEADLAAVSAGTPVIVTSSVTGEGVEAILDELRPARTGVLLGPSGAGKSTLVNTIVGTELLRTREIHGASGEGRHVTSHRQLVQLPGGGMIIDTPGLREAQLWQGEEGIDHLFEDVEALALQCRFSDCAHDTEPGCAIKAALADETLDRDRLASYRKLLRELRSIEVRSSARLQIEERKKWKRITSAARERTRP
;
A
#
# COMPACT_ATOMS: atom_id res chain seq x y z
N MET A 1 -26.88 19.46 -12.96
CA MET A 1 -25.73 18.56 -13.11
C MET A 1 -25.96 17.72 -14.35
N SER A 2 -24.98 17.66 -15.27
CA SER A 2 -25.09 16.90 -16.52
C SER A 2 -25.14 15.40 -16.25
N SER A 3 -25.84 14.60 -17.08
CA SER A 3 -25.95 13.14 -16.99
C SER A 3 -24.56 12.47 -16.89
N SER A 4 -23.54 12.99 -17.57
CA SER A 4 -22.16 12.50 -17.54
C SER A 4 -21.48 12.66 -16.17
N THR A 5 -21.76 13.73 -15.43
CA THR A 5 -21.21 13.96 -14.09
C THR A 5 -21.73 12.94 -13.07
N PHE A 6 -22.97 12.50 -13.21
CA PHE A 6 -23.54 11.46 -12.35
C PHE A 6 -22.93 10.08 -12.61
N GLN A 7 -22.56 9.80 -13.84
CA GLN A 7 -21.89 8.55 -14.23
C GLN A 7 -20.42 8.51 -13.78
N LEU A 8 -19.69 9.65 -13.79
CA LEU A 8 -18.33 9.73 -13.25
C LEU A 8 -18.32 9.57 -11.72
N ALA A 9 -19.34 10.03 -11.01
CA ALA A 9 -19.46 9.88 -9.55
C ALA A 9 -19.45 8.41 -9.12
N SER A 10 -20.01 7.49 -9.92
CA SER A 10 -19.95 6.05 -9.63
C SER A 10 -18.55 5.45 -9.75
N LEU A 11 -17.64 6.17 -10.43
CA LEU A 11 -16.23 5.87 -10.53
C LEU A 11 -15.37 6.62 -9.49
N GLY A 12 -16.00 7.32 -8.52
CA GLY A 12 -15.30 8.06 -7.48
C GLY A 12 -14.89 9.49 -7.85
N TRP A 13 -15.50 10.08 -8.89
CA TRP A 13 -15.31 11.49 -9.24
C TRP A 13 -16.04 12.41 -8.28
N ASP A 14 -15.37 13.46 -7.82
CA ASP A 14 -15.94 14.48 -6.96
C ASP A 14 -15.50 15.91 -7.34
N SER A 15 -15.91 16.91 -6.54
CA SER A 15 -15.60 18.32 -6.77
C SER A 15 -14.11 18.63 -6.78
N ARG A 16 -13.31 17.97 -5.92
CA ARG A 16 -11.88 18.20 -5.84
C ARG A 16 -11.15 17.74 -7.11
N PHE A 17 -11.54 16.58 -7.65
CA PHE A 17 -11.01 16.14 -8.94
C PHE A 17 -11.49 17.05 -10.08
N ALA A 18 -12.72 17.57 -10.00
CA ALA A 18 -13.24 18.50 -11.00
C ALA A 18 -12.45 19.82 -11.01
N GLU A 19 -12.09 20.36 -9.86
CA GLU A 19 -11.26 21.57 -9.73
C GLU A 19 -9.88 21.35 -10.36
N SER A 20 -9.15 20.31 -9.94
CA SER A 20 -7.83 19.97 -10.50
C SER A 20 -7.88 19.64 -11.99
N PHE A 21 -8.99 19.06 -12.48
CA PHE A 21 -9.17 18.79 -13.90
C PHE A 21 -9.27 20.09 -14.71
N ILE A 22 -10.03 21.07 -14.24
CA ILE A 22 -10.20 22.37 -14.93
C ILE A 22 -8.87 23.09 -15.12
N GLU A 23 -7.95 22.97 -14.15
CA GLU A 23 -6.64 23.60 -14.19
C GLU A 23 -5.74 23.08 -15.31
N ILE A 24 -5.88 21.79 -15.67
CA ILE A 24 -4.96 21.12 -16.62
C ILE A 24 -5.61 20.71 -17.92
N ALA A 25 -6.96 20.76 -18.03
CA ALA A 25 -7.67 20.23 -19.17
C ALA A 25 -7.49 21.11 -20.42
N PRO A 26 -6.96 20.60 -21.54
CA PRO A 26 -6.97 21.32 -22.80
C PRO A 26 -8.41 21.47 -23.32
N PRO A 27 -8.66 22.45 -24.21
CA PRO A 27 -9.98 22.66 -24.79
C PRO A 27 -10.56 21.38 -25.42
N GLY A 28 -11.78 21.04 -25.06
CA GLY A 28 -12.50 19.86 -25.56
C GLY A 28 -12.08 18.52 -24.94
N ALA A 29 -11.21 18.52 -23.93
CA ALA A 29 -10.90 17.31 -23.19
C ALA A 29 -12.06 16.88 -22.28
N VAL A 30 -12.20 15.58 -22.07
CA VAL A 30 -13.12 14.98 -21.12
C VAL A 30 -12.35 14.29 -19.98
N ALA A 31 -12.95 14.26 -18.79
CA ALA A 31 -12.40 13.50 -17.67
C ALA A 31 -12.63 12.00 -17.89
N ALA A 32 -11.61 11.19 -17.62
CA ALA A 32 -11.74 9.74 -17.67
C ALA A 32 -10.90 9.10 -16.57
N ARG A 33 -11.31 7.93 -16.08
CA ARG A 33 -10.57 7.15 -15.12
C ARG A 33 -9.81 6.01 -15.79
N VAL A 34 -8.53 5.83 -15.47
CA VAL A 34 -7.74 4.71 -15.97
C VAL A 34 -8.18 3.44 -15.23
N ILE A 35 -8.76 2.50 -15.98
CA ILE A 35 -9.30 1.25 -15.43
C ILE A 35 -8.44 0.03 -15.72
N ALA A 36 -7.55 0.09 -16.74
CA ALA A 36 -6.55 -0.97 -16.94
C ALA A 36 -5.29 -0.43 -17.63
N ASP A 37 -4.14 -1.05 -17.32
CA ASP A 37 -2.83 -0.80 -17.92
C ASP A 37 -2.42 -2.04 -18.74
N HIS A 38 -2.29 -1.86 -20.05
CA HIS A 38 -1.86 -2.88 -21.01
C HIS A 38 -0.41 -2.66 -21.48
N GLY A 39 0.36 -1.82 -20.79
CA GLY A 39 1.74 -1.47 -21.12
C GLY A 39 1.85 -0.46 -22.26
N ALA A 40 1.46 -0.83 -23.49
CA ALA A 40 1.51 0.07 -24.63
C ALA A 40 0.28 1.00 -24.75
N SER A 41 -0.81 0.69 -24.06
CA SER A 41 -2.06 1.47 -24.06
C SER A 41 -2.80 1.29 -22.75
N TYR A 42 -3.74 2.19 -22.50
CA TYR A 42 -4.58 2.17 -21.30
C TYR A 42 -6.04 1.96 -21.70
N LEU A 43 -6.79 1.30 -20.85
CA LEU A 43 -8.25 1.32 -20.91
C LEU A 43 -8.72 2.41 -19.95
N VAL A 44 -9.51 3.36 -20.47
CA VAL A 44 -10.05 4.48 -19.69
C VAL A 44 -11.58 4.48 -19.76
N HIS A 45 -12.24 4.97 -18.71
CA HIS A 45 -13.70 5.07 -18.64
C HIS A 45 -14.09 6.53 -18.37
N ASP A 46 -14.88 7.13 -19.27
CA ASP A 46 -15.30 8.54 -19.23
C ASP A 46 -16.65 8.77 -18.52
N GLY A 47 -17.14 7.74 -17.85
CA GLY A 47 -18.46 7.71 -17.22
C GLY A 47 -19.53 7.11 -18.13
N ALA A 48 -19.40 7.20 -19.46
CA ALA A 48 -20.35 6.65 -20.42
C ALA A 48 -19.88 5.31 -20.98
N CYS A 49 -18.60 5.22 -21.36
CA CYS A 49 -18.05 4.00 -21.94
C CYS A 49 -16.56 3.83 -21.63
N ALA A 50 -16.11 2.59 -21.75
CA ALA A 50 -14.69 2.28 -21.70
C ALA A 50 -14.09 2.36 -23.12
N GLN A 51 -12.92 2.99 -23.26
CA GLN A 51 -12.21 3.12 -24.53
C GLN A 51 -10.70 3.00 -24.35
N ARG A 52 -10.01 2.58 -25.40
CA ARG A 52 -8.55 2.56 -25.41
C ARG A 52 -7.99 3.96 -25.64
N ALA A 53 -6.93 4.29 -24.87
CA ALA A 53 -6.22 5.54 -24.99
C ALA A 53 -4.70 5.31 -24.97
N MET A 54 -3.97 6.18 -25.64
CA MET A 54 -2.51 6.20 -25.64
C MET A 54 -2.02 7.32 -24.70
N ALA A 55 -0.85 7.11 -24.10
CA ALA A 55 -0.15 8.15 -23.36
C ALA A 55 1.27 8.29 -23.91
N ARG A 56 1.66 9.52 -24.31
CA ARG A 56 3.00 9.77 -24.92
C ARG A 56 3.93 10.54 -24.00
N HIS A 57 3.38 11.46 -23.20
CA HIS A 57 4.16 12.41 -22.40
C HIS A 57 3.89 12.30 -20.92
N VAL A 58 2.98 11.43 -20.53
CA VAL A 58 2.59 11.16 -19.14
C VAL A 58 2.64 9.68 -18.87
N ASP A 59 2.80 9.29 -17.60
CA ASP A 59 2.89 7.90 -17.15
C ASP A 59 1.70 7.60 -16.21
N PRO A 60 0.51 7.31 -16.76
CA PRO A 60 -0.67 7.02 -15.97
C PRO A 60 -0.57 5.67 -15.27
N ALA A 61 -1.28 5.55 -14.15
CA ALA A 61 -1.45 4.30 -13.43
C ALA A 61 -2.93 3.97 -13.30
N VAL A 62 -3.26 2.73 -12.99
CA VAL A 62 -4.65 2.34 -12.72
C VAL A 62 -5.18 3.11 -11.52
N GLY A 63 -6.38 3.66 -11.65
CA GLY A 63 -7.02 4.54 -10.68
C GLY A 63 -6.82 6.03 -10.95
N ASP A 64 -5.89 6.43 -11.83
CA ASP A 64 -5.70 7.83 -12.19
C ASP A 64 -6.93 8.43 -12.87
N TRP A 65 -7.21 9.68 -12.54
CA TRP A 65 -8.05 10.54 -13.34
C TRP A 65 -7.20 11.29 -14.37
N VAL A 66 -7.66 11.33 -15.59
CA VAL A 66 -6.88 11.87 -16.73
C VAL A 66 -7.72 12.81 -17.59
N THR A 67 -7.04 13.72 -18.30
CA THR A 67 -7.64 14.50 -19.37
C THR A 67 -7.49 13.73 -20.69
N LEU A 68 -8.63 13.40 -21.31
CA LEU A 68 -8.70 12.62 -22.53
C LEU A 68 -9.15 13.52 -23.69
N ALA A 69 -8.35 13.58 -24.75
CA ALA A 69 -8.69 14.31 -25.98
C ALA A 69 -8.21 13.54 -27.21
N GLY A 70 -9.14 13.29 -28.14
CA GLY A 70 -8.81 12.60 -29.40
C GLY A 70 -8.26 11.19 -29.22
N GLY A 71 -8.70 10.45 -28.17
CA GLY A 71 -8.21 9.09 -27.86
C GLY A 71 -6.82 9.06 -27.21
N GLU A 72 -6.28 10.22 -26.81
CA GLU A 72 -4.98 10.35 -26.17
C GLU A 72 -5.12 10.98 -24.76
N ILE A 73 -4.39 10.41 -23.79
CA ILE A 73 -4.24 10.96 -22.46
C ILE A 73 -3.26 12.13 -22.55
N ARG A 74 -3.73 13.33 -22.19
CA ARG A 74 -2.97 14.58 -22.29
C ARG A 74 -2.41 15.03 -20.96
N GLY A 75 -3.05 14.66 -19.83
CA GLY A 75 -2.64 15.05 -18.49
C GLY A 75 -3.18 14.08 -17.45
N ILE A 76 -2.57 14.09 -16.27
CA ILE A 76 -2.99 13.34 -15.09
C ILE A 76 -3.47 14.35 -14.07
N VAL A 77 -4.71 14.21 -13.60
CA VAL A 77 -5.29 15.00 -12.51
C VAL A 77 -4.51 14.72 -11.22
N GLU A 78 -4.39 15.70 -10.35
CA GLU A 78 -3.65 15.54 -9.10
C GLU A 78 -4.09 14.32 -8.31
N ARG A 79 -3.12 13.47 -7.97
CA ARG A 79 -3.35 12.22 -7.23
C ARG A 79 -3.52 12.50 -5.75
N ARG A 80 -4.53 11.91 -5.12
CA ARG A 80 -4.72 11.98 -3.66
C ARG A 80 -3.88 10.96 -2.92
N THR A 81 -3.80 9.77 -3.48
CA THR A 81 -3.06 8.65 -2.89
C THR A 81 -2.24 7.96 -3.98
N VAL A 82 -1.07 7.42 -3.60
CA VAL A 82 -0.16 6.80 -4.56
C VAL A 82 0.50 5.58 -3.97
N PHE A 83 0.21 4.43 -4.53
CA PHE A 83 1.01 3.22 -4.31
C PHE A 83 2.10 3.10 -5.36
N SER A 84 3.33 3.01 -4.93
CA SER A 84 4.47 2.93 -5.83
C SER A 84 5.51 1.93 -5.35
N ARG A 85 6.32 1.46 -6.30
CA ARG A 85 7.49 0.64 -6.01
C ARG A 85 8.71 1.17 -6.76
N ARG A 86 9.87 0.64 -6.41
CA ARG A 86 11.07 0.83 -7.22
C ARG A 86 10.91 0.05 -8.53
N ALA A 87 11.20 0.70 -9.66
CA ALA A 87 11.22 0.01 -10.95
C ALA A 87 12.27 -1.10 -10.94
N ALA A 88 11.98 -2.22 -11.61
CA ALA A 88 12.94 -3.30 -11.77
C ALA A 88 14.12 -2.82 -12.64
N GLY A 89 15.37 -3.05 -12.18
CA GLY A 89 16.58 -2.62 -12.85
C GLY A 89 17.42 -1.65 -12.01
N ASN A 90 18.54 -1.17 -12.57
CA ASN A 90 19.46 -0.27 -11.88
C ASN A 90 19.00 1.18 -11.80
N GLU A 91 17.83 1.52 -12.31
CA GLU A 91 17.33 2.88 -12.32
C GLU A 91 16.61 3.23 -11.00
N ASN A 92 16.96 4.37 -10.44
CA ASN A 92 16.28 5.00 -9.28
C ASN A 92 14.91 5.57 -9.70
N ARG A 93 14.14 4.83 -10.51
CA ARG A 93 12.87 5.26 -11.04
C ARG A 93 11.72 4.73 -10.17
N ARG A 94 10.85 5.63 -9.76
CA ARG A 94 9.59 5.32 -9.08
C ARG A 94 8.58 4.83 -10.10
N GLN A 95 8.01 3.65 -9.90
CA GLN A 95 6.89 3.14 -10.69
C GLN A 95 5.61 3.25 -9.86
N VAL A 96 4.64 4.01 -10.32
CA VAL A 96 3.30 4.06 -9.72
C VAL A 96 2.57 2.78 -10.10
N LEU A 97 1.99 2.12 -9.11
CA LEU A 97 1.28 0.86 -9.25
C LEU A 97 -0.24 1.06 -9.25
N ALA A 98 -0.72 1.93 -8.37
CA ALA A 98 -2.11 2.32 -8.24
C ALA A 98 -2.19 3.75 -7.71
N ALA A 99 -3.23 4.48 -8.08
CA ALA A 99 -3.49 5.84 -7.63
C ALA A 99 -4.96 6.02 -7.22
N ASN A 100 -5.22 7.05 -6.41
CA ASN A 100 -6.56 7.42 -5.96
C ASN A 100 -7.30 6.24 -5.29
N VAL A 101 -6.58 5.58 -4.39
CA VAL A 101 -7.08 4.50 -3.54
C VAL A 101 -7.56 5.10 -2.23
N ASP A 102 -8.79 4.83 -1.82
CA ASP A 102 -9.36 5.33 -0.58
C ASP A 102 -9.05 4.39 0.59
N VAL A 103 -9.12 3.08 0.35
CA VAL A 103 -8.96 2.05 1.38
C VAL A 103 -7.88 1.04 1.00
N ALA A 104 -6.95 0.79 1.90
CA ALA A 104 -5.93 -0.24 1.74
C ALA A 104 -6.23 -1.42 2.67
N PHE A 105 -6.77 -2.50 2.13
CA PHE A 105 -7.02 -3.72 2.86
C PHE A 105 -5.73 -4.51 3.06
N VAL A 106 -5.25 -4.56 4.30
CA VAL A 106 -4.09 -5.36 4.70
C VAL A 106 -4.55 -6.76 5.04
N VAL A 107 -4.28 -7.71 4.15
CA VAL A 107 -4.82 -9.07 4.19
C VAL A 107 -3.85 -10.03 4.86
N ALA A 108 -4.31 -10.70 5.93
CA ALA A 108 -3.64 -11.80 6.60
C ALA A 108 -4.56 -13.03 6.62
N ALA A 109 -4.03 -14.22 6.41
CA ALA A 109 -4.80 -15.44 6.63
C ALA A 109 -4.80 -15.76 8.13
N ALA A 110 -5.96 -16.12 8.71
CA ALA A 110 -6.08 -16.50 10.12
C ALA A 110 -5.15 -17.68 10.49
N THR A 111 -4.76 -18.49 9.51
CA THR A 111 -3.82 -19.62 9.69
C THR A 111 -2.34 -19.24 9.62
N ASP A 112 -2.00 -18.00 9.22
CA ASP A 112 -0.61 -17.51 9.07
C ASP A 112 -0.55 -16.00 9.37
N VAL A 113 -0.85 -15.64 10.62
CA VAL A 113 -0.77 -14.26 11.08
C VAL A 113 0.67 -13.93 11.43
N ASN A 114 1.26 -12.99 10.70
CA ASN A 114 2.58 -12.48 10.97
C ASN A 114 2.51 -10.98 11.22
N VAL A 115 2.52 -10.61 12.50
CA VAL A 115 2.40 -9.24 13.00
C VAL A 115 3.37 -8.28 12.28
N ARG A 116 4.66 -8.62 12.18
CA ARG A 116 5.68 -7.77 11.54
C ARG A 116 5.40 -7.53 10.05
N ARG A 117 4.76 -8.49 9.38
CA ARG A 117 4.35 -8.35 7.99
C ARG A 117 3.15 -7.41 7.87
N ILE A 118 2.22 -7.49 8.80
CA ILE A 118 1.04 -6.61 8.86
C ILE A 118 1.49 -5.18 9.13
N GLU A 119 2.35 -4.93 10.12
CA GLU A 119 2.93 -3.61 10.42
C GLU A 119 3.57 -2.98 9.18
N ARG A 120 4.30 -3.76 8.41
CA ARG A 120 4.90 -3.30 7.16
C ARG A 120 3.86 -2.89 6.10
N PHE A 121 2.79 -3.66 5.94
CA PHE A 121 1.72 -3.29 5.00
C PHE A 121 0.90 -2.11 5.49
N LEU A 122 0.67 -1.97 6.80
CA LEU A 122 0.05 -0.80 7.41
C LEU A 122 0.88 0.46 7.17
N THR A 123 2.19 0.38 7.38
CA THR A 123 3.12 1.49 7.06
C THR A 123 3.00 1.90 5.58
N MET A 124 2.95 0.94 4.66
CA MET A 124 2.78 1.23 3.23
C MET A 124 1.43 1.88 2.92
N ALA A 125 0.36 1.46 3.58
CA ALA A 125 -0.96 2.04 3.43
C ALA A 125 -0.96 3.51 3.88
N TRP A 126 -0.45 3.80 5.07
CA TRP A 126 -0.32 5.17 5.57
C TRP A 126 0.56 6.04 4.67
N GLN A 127 1.72 5.56 4.23
CA GLN A 127 2.60 6.29 3.31
C GLN A 127 1.95 6.59 1.96
N SER A 128 0.99 5.79 1.52
CA SER A 128 0.27 6.04 0.28
C SER A 128 -0.78 7.13 0.40
N GLY A 129 -1.20 7.47 1.62
CA GLY A 129 -2.32 8.35 1.94
C GLY A 129 -3.68 7.61 1.97
N ALA A 130 -3.73 6.29 1.78
CA ALA A 130 -4.97 5.51 1.87
C ALA A 130 -5.27 5.11 3.33
N VAL A 131 -6.56 4.99 3.66
CA VAL A 131 -7.00 4.53 4.99
C VAL A 131 -6.80 3.01 5.08
N PRO A 132 -6.00 2.49 6.01
CA PRO A 132 -5.84 1.04 6.17
C PRO A 132 -7.03 0.39 6.88
N VAL A 133 -7.32 -0.85 6.48
CA VAL A 133 -8.23 -1.78 7.16
C VAL A 133 -7.56 -3.15 7.16
N VAL A 134 -7.47 -3.82 8.29
CA VAL A 134 -6.92 -5.18 8.37
C VAL A 134 -8.02 -6.19 8.04
N LEU A 135 -7.75 -7.09 7.09
CA LEU A 135 -8.65 -8.22 6.79
C LEU A 135 -8.03 -9.53 7.26
N VAL A 136 -8.72 -10.22 8.15
CA VAL A 136 -8.39 -11.58 8.56
C VAL A 136 -9.22 -12.55 7.73
N THR A 137 -8.59 -13.20 6.76
CA THR A 137 -9.25 -14.16 5.85
C THR A 137 -9.16 -15.59 6.36
N LYS A 138 -9.93 -16.50 5.75
CA LYS A 138 -9.96 -17.92 6.09
C LYS A 138 -10.40 -18.19 7.55
N ALA A 139 -11.37 -17.40 8.02
CA ALA A 139 -11.92 -17.52 9.37
C ALA A 139 -12.53 -18.92 9.60
N ASP A 140 -13.08 -19.54 8.56
CA ASP A 140 -13.67 -20.86 8.53
C ASP A 140 -12.72 -22.00 8.94
N VAL A 141 -11.41 -21.81 8.82
CA VAL A 141 -10.38 -22.80 9.18
C VAL A 141 -9.43 -22.31 10.28
N ALA A 142 -9.77 -21.22 10.94
CA ALA A 142 -8.98 -20.70 12.05
C ALA A 142 -9.13 -21.56 13.30
N HIS A 143 -8.06 -21.70 14.10
CA HIS A 143 -8.11 -22.40 15.37
C HIS A 143 -8.75 -21.54 16.48
N SER A 144 -8.47 -20.24 16.49
CA SER A 144 -9.08 -19.24 17.36
C SER A 144 -9.00 -17.87 16.66
N ILE A 145 -10.17 -17.27 16.44
CA ILE A 145 -10.29 -15.91 15.91
C ILE A 145 -9.97 -14.90 17.01
N GLU A 146 -10.41 -15.16 18.25
CA GLU A 146 -10.23 -14.28 19.39
C GLU A 146 -8.73 -14.04 19.69
N ALA A 147 -7.91 -15.10 19.62
CA ALA A 147 -6.47 -14.97 19.78
C ALA A 147 -5.84 -14.15 18.65
N THR A 148 -6.30 -14.36 17.41
CA THR A 148 -5.84 -13.59 16.25
C THR A 148 -6.21 -12.13 16.37
N GLU A 149 -7.42 -11.79 16.80
CA GLU A 149 -7.87 -10.40 17.03
C GLU A 149 -7.08 -9.73 18.14
N ALA A 150 -6.77 -10.46 19.23
CA ALA A 150 -5.96 -9.93 20.32
C ALA A 150 -4.53 -9.58 19.85
N ASP A 151 -3.89 -10.48 19.09
CA ASP A 151 -2.56 -10.23 18.51
C ASP A 151 -2.57 -9.01 17.57
N LEU A 152 -3.64 -8.85 16.81
CA LEU A 152 -3.79 -7.74 15.87
C LEU A 152 -4.10 -6.42 16.59
N ALA A 153 -4.92 -6.44 17.63
CA ALA A 153 -5.25 -5.24 18.41
C ALA A 153 -4.00 -4.55 18.97
N ALA A 154 -2.99 -5.34 19.38
CA ALA A 154 -1.73 -4.80 19.88
C ALA A 154 -0.90 -4.04 18.85
N VAL A 155 -1.10 -4.28 17.54
CA VAL A 155 -0.22 -3.76 16.46
C VAL A 155 -0.96 -2.95 15.41
N SER A 156 -2.28 -3.00 15.38
CA SER A 156 -3.08 -2.30 14.39
C SER A 156 -3.21 -0.79 14.61
N ALA A 157 -2.74 -0.28 15.76
CA ALA A 157 -2.80 1.15 16.13
C ALA A 157 -4.19 1.77 15.89
N GLY A 158 -5.24 1.09 16.34
CA GLY A 158 -6.64 1.53 16.15
C GLY A 158 -7.19 1.33 14.73
N THR A 159 -6.44 0.70 13.84
CA THR A 159 -6.93 0.33 12.49
C THR A 159 -8.07 -0.69 12.60
N PRO A 160 -9.21 -0.49 11.90
CA PRO A 160 -10.30 -1.46 11.90
C PRO A 160 -9.85 -2.86 11.45
N VAL A 161 -10.37 -3.89 12.13
CA VAL A 161 -10.13 -5.29 11.76
C VAL A 161 -11.46 -5.91 11.33
N ILE A 162 -11.48 -6.51 10.16
CA ILE A 162 -12.62 -7.27 9.62
C ILE A 162 -12.22 -8.72 9.47
N VAL A 163 -12.93 -9.60 10.15
CA VAL A 163 -12.80 -11.05 10.00
C VAL A 163 -13.68 -11.51 8.85
N THR A 164 -13.14 -12.35 7.95
CA THR A 164 -13.88 -12.77 6.75
C THR A 164 -13.55 -14.21 6.33
N SER A 165 -14.55 -14.85 5.75
CA SER A 165 -14.41 -16.14 5.06
C SER A 165 -15.04 -16.07 3.68
N SER A 166 -14.25 -16.34 2.66
CA SER A 166 -14.74 -16.47 1.28
C SER A 166 -15.60 -17.73 1.06
N VAL A 167 -15.57 -18.69 1.98
CA VAL A 167 -16.33 -19.94 1.92
C VAL A 167 -17.73 -19.75 2.49
N THR A 168 -17.84 -19.10 3.66
CA THR A 168 -19.11 -18.86 4.34
C THR A 168 -19.80 -17.56 3.93
N GLY A 169 -19.04 -16.61 3.34
CA GLY A 169 -19.49 -15.24 3.04
C GLY A 169 -19.44 -14.30 4.24
N GLU A 170 -18.97 -14.76 5.39
CA GLU A 170 -18.81 -13.94 6.59
C GLU A 170 -17.89 -12.73 6.32
N GLY A 171 -18.25 -11.56 6.85
CA GLY A 171 -17.48 -10.32 6.75
C GLY A 171 -17.44 -9.66 5.36
N VAL A 172 -18.00 -10.29 4.32
CA VAL A 172 -17.99 -9.73 2.94
C VAL A 172 -18.75 -8.42 2.87
N GLU A 173 -19.91 -8.32 3.53
CA GLU A 173 -20.72 -7.10 3.53
C GLU A 173 -19.99 -5.94 4.22
N ALA A 174 -19.28 -6.19 5.31
CA ALA A 174 -18.47 -5.17 5.98
C ALA A 174 -17.35 -4.62 5.07
N ILE A 175 -16.76 -5.46 4.22
CA ILE A 175 -15.78 -5.02 3.21
C ILE A 175 -16.44 -4.13 2.15
N LEU A 176 -17.65 -4.48 1.70
CA LEU A 176 -18.42 -3.69 0.74
C LEU A 176 -18.81 -2.33 1.32
N ASP A 177 -19.20 -2.27 2.61
CA ASP A 177 -19.55 -1.03 3.29
C ASP A 177 -18.38 -0.04 3.34
N GLU A 178 -17.15 -0.53 3.49
CA GLU A 178 -15.94 0.30 3.41
C GLU A 178 -15.72 0.92 2.02
N LEU A 179 -16.27 0.33 0.98
CA LEU A 179 -16.08 0.76 -0.41
C LEU A 179 -17.25 1.56 -0.98
N ARG A 180 -18.42 1.53 -0.33
CA ARG A 180 -19.59 2.27 -0.79
C ARG A 180 -19.49 3.77 -0.49
N PRO A 181 -20.12 4.64 -1.31
CA PRO A 181 -20.83 4.28 -2.55
C PRO A 181 -19.91 4.13 -3.77
N ALA A 182 -18.68 4.69 -3.75
CA ALA A 182 -17.79 4.77 -4.91
C ALA A 182 -16.31 4.86 -4.52
N ARG A 183 -15.95 4.37 -3.33
CA ARG A 183 -14.56 4.33 -2.86
C ARG A 183 -13.78 3.22 -3.57
N THR A 184 -12.50 3.43 -3.69
CA THR A 184 -11.59 2.49 -4.34
C THR A 184 -10.73 1.79 -3.30
N GLY A 185 -10.75 0.47 -3.29
CA GLY A 185 -9.92 -0.38 -2.44
C GLY A 185 -8.75 -1.00 -3.18
N VAL A 186 -7.73 -1.38 -2.42
CA VAL A 186 -6.62 -2.23 -2.86
C VAL A 186 -6.34 -3.31 -1.82
N LEU A 187 -5.90 -4.50 -2.24
CA LEU A 187 -5.56 -5.58 -1.31
C LEU A 187 -4.03 -5.74 -1.22
N LEU A 188 -3.49 -5.51 -0.03
CA LEU A 188 -2.08 -5.70 0.32
C LEU A 188 -1.93 -7.00 1.11
N GLY A 189 -0.90 -7.77 0.86
CA GLY A 189 -0.67 -9.00 1.64
C GLY A 189 0.06 -10.08 0.87
N PRO A 190 0.55 -11.12 1.54
CA PRO A 190 1.35 -12.17 0.95
C PRO A 190 0.57 -13.02 -0.07
N SER A 191 1.30 -13.75 -0.89
CA SER A 191 0.69 -14.78 -1.74
C SER A 191 0.04 -15.85 -0.86
N GLY A 192 -1.12 -16.36 -1.26
CA GLY A 192 -1.85 -17.37 -0.49
C GLY A 192 -2.73 -16.82 0.65
N ALA A 193 -2.71 -15.52 0.93
CA ALA A 193 -3.60 -14.90 1.94
C ALA A 193 -5.08 -14.80 1.52
N GLY A 194 -5.51 -15.40 0.42
CA GLY A 194 -6.92 -15.44 0.03
C GLY A 194 -7.44 -14.23 -0.76
N LYS A 195 -6.57 -13.26 -1.12
CA LYS A 195 -6.99 -12.02 -1.82
C LYS A 195 -7.79 -12.25 -3.10
N SER A 196 -7.30 -13.08 -4.02
CA SER A 196 -7.99 -13.35 -5.29
C SER A 196 -9.30 -14.12 -5.08
N THR A 197 -9.34 -15.05 -4.12
CA THR A 197 -10.56 -15.77 -3.74
C THR A 197 -11.58 -14.78 -3.18
N LEU A 198 -11.16 -13.88 -2.31
CA LEU A 198 -12.04 -12.86 -1.73
C LEU A 198 -12.65 -11.95 -2.81
N VAL A 199 -11.84 -11.45 -3.74
CA VAL A 199 -12.33 -10.62 -4.85
C VAL A 199 -13.34 -11.41 -5.70
N ASN A 200 -13.06 -12.67 -6.04
CA ASN A 200 -13.98 -13.50 -6.80
C ASN A 200 -15.31 -13.72 -6.05
N THR A 201 -15.24 -13.94 -4.73
CA THR A 201 -16.45 -14.07 -3.88
C THR A 201 -17.27 -12.77 -3.90
N ILE A 202 -16.64 -11.61 -3.77
CA ILE A 202 -17.31 -10.31 -3.79
C ILE A 202 -17.95 -10.03 -5.14
N VAL A 203 -17.26 -10.34 -6.24
CA VAL A 203 -17.76 -10.09 -7.61
C VAL A 203 -18.80 -11.12 -8.03
N GLY A 204 -18.87 -12.28 -7.35
CA GLY A 204 -19.80 -13.37 -7.68
C GLY A 204 -19.46 -14.13 -8.96
N THR A 205 -18.26 -13.90 -9.51
CA THR A 205 -17.76 -14.56 -10.72
C THR A 205 -16.27 -14.88 -10.58
N GLU A 206 -15.78 -15.87 -11.31
CA GLU A 206 -14.35 -16.22 -11.34
C GLU A 206 -13.56 -15.22 -12.21
N LEU A 207 -13.48 -13.97 -11.73
CA LEU A 207 -12.80 -12.88 -12.44
C LEU A 207 -11.28 -13.02 -12.38
N LEU A 208 -10.76 -13.48 -11.22
CA LEU A 208 -9.33 -13.66 -10.96
C LEU A 208 -9.00 -15.14 -10.86
N ARG A 209 -7.99 -15.59 -11.60
CA ARG A 209 -7.51 -16.97 -11.47
C ARG A 209 -6.88 -17.18 -10.10
N THR A 210 -7.48 -18.03 -9.29
CA THR A 210 -6.89 -18.51 -8.05
C THR A 210 -5.78 -19.51 -8.39
N ARG A 211 -4.55 -19.25 -7.93
CA ARG A 211 -3.50 -20.28 -7.97
C ARG A 211 -3.73 -21.25 -6.83
N GLU A 212 -4.13 -22.46 -7.13
CA GLU A 212 -3.95 -23.58 -6.19
C GLU A 212 -2.45 -23.78 -5.96
N ILE A 213 -2.09 -23.85 -4.66
CA ILE A 213 -0.74 -24.20 -4.23
C ILE A 213 -0.60 -25.70 -4.40
N HIS A 214 -0.36 -26.17 -5.63
CA HIS A 214 0.11 -27.52 -5.89
C HIS A 214 1.49 -27.48 -6.50
N GLY A 215 2.36 -28.27 -5.86
CA GLY A 215 3.79 -28.32 -6.07
C GLY A 215 4.23 -28.65 -7.50
N ALA A 216 5.44 -28.22 -7.73
CA ALA A 216 6.43 -28.73 -8.67
C ALA A 216 5.91 -29.30 -10.01
N SER A 217 5.88 -28.48 -11.03
CA SER A 217 6.45 -28.79 -12.35
C SER A 217 6.47 -27.52 -13.20
N GLY A 218 7.58 -27.33 -13.87
CA GLY A 218 7.92 -26.13 -14.62
C GLY A 218 7.08 -25.90 -15.86
N GLU A 219 7.30 -24.73 -16.43
CA GLU A 219 6.82 -24.23 -17.71
C GLU A 219 5.33 -23.92 -17.83
N GLY A 220 5.01 -22.66 -17.50
CA GLY A 220 3.73 -22.04 -17.81
C GLY A 220 3.91 -20.54 -18.05
N ARG A 221 4.12 -20.19 -19.32
CA ARG A 221 4.21 -18.83 -19.86
C ARG A 221 3.09 -17.93 -19.36
N HIS A 222 3.47 -16.71 -18.96
CA HIS A 222 2.67 -15.47 -18.96
C HIS A 222 1.22 -15.56 -18.49
N VAL A 223 1.02 -15.64 -17.16
CA VAL A 223 -0.26 -15.31 -16.55
C VAL A 223 -0.29 -13.81 -16.33
N THR A 224 -1.15 -13.16 -17.08
CA THR A 224 -1.70 -11.80 -17.06
C THR A 224 -1.13 -10.89 -15.97
N SER A 225 -0.13 -10.09 -16.32
CA SER A 225 0.43 -9.02 -15.50
C SER A 225 -0.39 -7.71 -15.63
N HIS A 226 -1.66 -7.79 -16.02
CA HIS A 226 -2.48 -6.60 -16.21
C HIS A 226 -3.05 -6.15 -14.86
N ARG A 227 -2.83 -4.87 -14.55
CA ARG A 227 -3.46 -4.18 -13.44
C ARG A 227 -4.82 -3.69 -13.91
N GLN A 228 -5.84 -3.92 -13.12
CA GLN A 228 -7.19 -3.47 -13.48
C GLN A 228 -7.99 -3.00 -12.27
N LEU A 229 -8.85 -2.03 -12.51
CA LEU A 229 -9.86 -1.56 -11.58
C LEU A 229 -11.18 -2.27 -11.91
N VAL A 230 -11.73 -2.93 -10.92
CA VAL A 230 -12.97 -3.73 -11.01
C VAL A 230 -14.05 -3.01 -10.22
N GLN A 231 -15.18 -2.71 -10.86
CA GLN A 231 -16.38 -2.22 -10.16
C GLN A 231 -17.07 -3.39 -9.46
N LEU A 232 -17.54 -3.13 -8.24
CA LEU A 232 -18.21 -4.13 -7.41
C LEU A 232 -19.72 -4.05 -7.52
N PRO A 233 -20.44 -5.17 -7.37
CA PRO A 233 -21.88 -5.16 -7.21
C PRO A 233 -22.27 -4.30 -5.97
N GLY A 234 -23.20 -3.38 -6.15
CA GLY A 234 -23.64 -2.48 -5.06
C GLY A 234 -22.79 -1.24 -4.86
N GLY A 235 -21.78 -1.00 -5.71
CA GLY A 235 -20.92 0.19 -5.72
C GLY A 235 -19.55 -0.05 -5.09
N GLY A 236 -18.66 0.92 -5.30
CA GLY A 236 -17.24 0.78 -4.94
C GLY A 236 -16.42 0.02 -5.99
N MET A 237 -15.11 0.02 -5.79
CA MET A 237 -14.15 -0.53 -6.75
C MET A 237 -12.98 -1.19 -6.03
N ILE A 238 -12.37 -2.17 -6.67
CA ILE A 238 -11.09 -2.76 -6.22
C ILE A 238 -10.08 -2.69 -7.36
N ILE A 239 -8.86 -2.28 -7.04
CA ILE A 239 -7.72 -2.37 -7.96
C ILE A 239 -6.98 -3.67 -7.67
N ASP A 240 -6.97 -4.59 -8.64
CA ASP A 240 -6.09 -5.77 -8.59
C ASP A 240 -4.72 -5.42 -9.18
N THR A 241 -3.72 -5.47 -8.32
CA THR A 241 -2.33 -5.15 -8.68
C THR A 241 -1.41 -6.30 -8.28
N PRO A 242 -1.06 -7.20 -9.19
CA PRO A 242 -0.09 -8.27 -8.92
C PRO A 242 1.22 -7.78 -8.31
N GLY A 243 1.66 -6.56 -8.66
CA GLY A 243 2.90 -5.97 -8.16
C GLY A 243 2.87 -5.45 -6.72
N LEU A 244 1.70 -5.22 -6.13
CA LEU A 244 1.57 -4.79 -4.72
C LEU A 244 1.78 -5.95 -3.73
N ARG A 245 1.74 -7.20 -4.19
CA ARG A 245 2.01 -8.39 -3.37
C ARG A 245 3.45 -8.42 -2.84
N GLU A 246 4.38 -7.81 -3.58
CA GLU A 246 5.81 -7.75 -3.28
C GLU A 246 6.29 -6.31 -3.10
N ALA A 247 5.36 -5.38 -2.87
CA ALA A 247 5.70 -3.98 -2.73
C ALA A 247 6.68 -3.79 -1.55
N GLN A 248 7.76 -3.11 -1.83
CA GLN A 248 8.72 -2.67 -0.83
C GLN A 248 8.35 -1.25 -0.40
N LEU A 249 8.60 -0.93 0.86
CA LEU A 249 8.56 0.43 1.35
C LEU A 249 9.33 1.33 0.37
N TRP A 250 8.77 2.48 0.01
CA TRP A 250 9.45 3.38 -0.91
C TRP A 250 10.12 4.48 -0.09
N GLN A 251 9.77 5.58 0.17
CA GLN A 251 10.40 6.66 0.90
C GLN A 251 9.38 7.36 1.80
N GLY A 252 9.81 7.75 2.98
CA GLY A 252 9.06 8.56 3.92
C GLY A 252 8.90 7.90 5.29
N GLU A 253 9.07 8.69 6.33
CA GLU A 253 8.89 8.27 7.72
C GLU A 253 7.42 8.38 8.15
N GLU A 254 6.61 9.20 7.46
CA GLU A 254 5.22 9.52 7.81
C GLU A 254 4.32 8.30 8.12
N GLY A 255 4.48 7.20 7.36
CA GLY A 255 3.69 5.99 7.62
C GLY A 255 4.15 5.22 8.85
N ILE A 256 5.41 5.36 9.26
CA ILE A 256 5.94 4.77 10.50
C ILE A 256 5.47 5.59 11.68
N ASP A 257 5.49 6.92 11.60
CA ASP A 257 5.07 7.82 12.65
C ASP A 257 3.61 7.54 13.06
N HIS A 258 2.71 7.33 12.09
CA HIS A 258 1.34 6.96 12.37
C HIS A 258 1.21 5.57 13.02
N LEU A 259 1.94 4.58 12.52
CA LEU A 259 1.85 3.22 13.04
C LEU A 259 2.45 3.10 14.44
N PHE A 260 3.52 3.86 14.74
CA PHE A 260 4.26 3.82 15.99
C PHE A 260 4.14 5.12 16.80
N GLU A 261 2.97 5.76 16.74
CA GLU A 261 2.68 6.99 17.49
C GLU A 261 2.95 6.82 18.99
N ASP A 262 2.69 5.64 19.54
CA ASP A 262 3.01 5.25 20.91
C ASP A 262 4.53 5.34 21.20
N VAL A 263 5.36 4.85 20.30
CA VAL A 263 6.83 4.88 20.42
C VAL A 263 7.35 6.30 20.21
N GLU A 264 6.82 7.03 19.23
CA GLU A 264 7.20 8.41 18.92
C GLU A 264 6.83 9.35 20.10
N ALA A 265 5.64 9.20 20.69
CA ALA A 265 5.22 9.97 21.85
C ALA A 265 6.14 9.75 23.05
N LEU A 266 6.65 8.53 23.25
CA LEU A 266 7.65 8.21 24.28
C LEU A 266 9.02 8.82 23.91
N ALA A 267 9.43 8.79 22.64
CA ALA A 267 10.69 9.36 22.19
C ALA A 267 10.79 10.86 22.46
N LEU A 268 9.68 11.59 22.31
CA LEU A 268 9.59 13.02 22.63
C LEU A 268 9.80 13.33 24.12
N GLN A 269 9.62 12.36 25.02
CA GLN A 269 9.82 12.50 26.46
C GLN A 269 11.26 12.17 26.90
N CYS A 270 12.15 11.78 26.01
CA CYS A 270 13.53 11.54 26.32
C CYS A 270 14.25 12.81 26.74
N ARG A 271 15.21 12.69 27.66
CA ARG A 271 16.03 13.83 28.15
C ARG A 271 16.81 14.52 27.03
N PHE A 272 17.23 13.78 26.02
CA PHE A 272 18.03 14.28 24.89
C PHE A 272 17.21 14.16 23.59
N SER A 273 17.23 15.22 22.78
CA SER A 273 16.52 15.25 21.50
C SER A 273 17.13 14.34 20.44
N ASP A 274 18.39 13.92 20.61
CA ASP A 274 19.13 12.99 19.74
C ASP A 274 19.32 11.61 20.38
N CYS A 275 18.42 11.24 21.31
CA CYS A 275 18.48 9.97 22.02
C CYS A 275 18.36 8.78 21.04
N ALA A 276 19.37 7.90 21.03
CA ALA A 276 19.34 6.68 20.27
C ALA A 276 18.57 5.52 20.96
N HIS A 277 18.07 5.78 22.20
CA HIS A 277 17.32 4.82 23.02
C HIS A 277 18.08 3.53 23.35
N ASP A 278 19.40 3.64 23.49
CA ASP A 278 20.29 2.48 23.70
C ASP A 278 20.93 2.53 25.10
N THR A 279 21.82 3.50 25.35
CA THR A 279 22.57 3.61 26.61
C THR A 279 22.31 4.91 27.37
N GLU A 280 21.62 5.86 26.78
CA GLU A 280 21.46 7.21 27.30
C GLU A 280 20.68 7.23 28.62
N PRO A 281 21.14 8.03 29.61
CA PRO A 281 20.42 8.22 30.86
C PRO A 281 19.19 9.12 30.65
N GLY A 282 18.07 8.77 31.33
CA GLY A 282 16.80 9.51 31.18
C GLY A 282 16.09 9.26 29.86
N CYS A 283 16.29 8.09 29.25
CA CYS A 283 15.57 7.65 28.07
C CYS A 283 14.18 7.12 28.48
N ALA A 284 13.11 7.75 27.98
CA ALA A 284 11.73 7.37 28.28
C ALA A 284 11.36 6.01 27.67
N ILE A 285 11.86 5.68 26.48
CA ILE A 285 11.65 4.35 25.86
C ILE A 285 12.25 3.23 26.74
N LYS A 286 13.44 3.43 27.32
CA LYS A 286 14.05 2.44 28.21
C LYS A 286 13.25 2.28 29.52
N ALA A 287 12.71 3.37 30.04
CA ALA A 287 11.83 3.32 31.20
C ALA A 287 10.56 2.53 30.88
N ALA A 288 9.91 2.82 29.76
CA ALA A 288 8.72 2.12 29.29
C ALA A 288 8.94 0.62 29.00
N LEU A 289 10.13 0.22 28.57
CA LEU A 289 10.52 -1.18 28.45
C LEU A 289 10.76 -1.86 29.79
N ALA A 290 11.20 -1.11 30.80
CA ALA A 290 11.50 -1.65 32.15
C ALA A 290 10.24 -1.82 32.95
N ASP A 291 9.23 -0.99 32.80
CA ASP A 291 7.93 -1.05 33.43
C ASP A 291 6.85 -1.79 32.59
N GLU A 292 7.28 -2.40 31.46
CA GLU A 292 6.44 -3.21 30.57
C GLU A 292 5.28 -2.43 29.90
N THR A 293 5.30 -1.10 29.90
CA THR A 293 4.31 -0.26 29.19
C THR A 293 4.57 -0.21 27.67
N LEU A 294 5.81 -0.52 27.24
CA LEU A 294 6.16 -0.73 25.85
C LEU A 294 6.71 -2.14 25.63
N ASP A 295 6.14 -2.86 24.68
CA ASP A 295 6.61 -4.20 24.30
C ASP A 295 7.96 -4.15 23.56
N ARG A 296 8.84 -5.11 23.87
CA ARG A 296 10.17 -5.23 23.26
C ARG A 296 10.12 -5.54 21.76
N ASP A 297 9.17 -6.39 21.36
CA ASP A 297 8.98 -6.75 19.94
C ASP A 297 8.44 -5.56 19.15
N ARG A 298 7.59 -4.74 19.77
CA ARG A 298 7.09 -3.48 19.18
C ARG A 298 8.24 -2.51 18.86
N LEU A 299 9.12 -2.28 19.83
CA LEU A 299 10.33 -1.45 19.59
C LEU A 299 11.28 -2.07 18.56
N ALA A 300 11.43 -3.40 18.55
CA ALA A 300 12.25 -4.09 17.58
C ALA A 300 11.69 -3.94 16.14
N SER A 301 10.37 -4.00 15.97
CA SER A 301 9.68 -3.76 14.69
C SER A 301 9.88 -2.33 14.22
N TYR A 302 9.66 -1.33 15.08
CA TYR A 302 9.91 0.09 14.78
C TYR A 302 11.34 0.32 14.28
N ARG A 303 12.35 -0.13 15.04
CA ARG A 303 13.77 0.00 14.67
C ARG A 303 14.12 -0.71 13.36
N LYS A 304 13.45 -1.82 13.05
CA LYS A 304 13.66 -2.56 11.81
C LYS A 304 13.12 -1.78 10.63
N LEU A 305 11.91 -1.25 10.71
CA LEU A 305 11.29 -0.47 9.65
C LEU A 305 12.06 0.83 9.38
N LEU A 306 12.52 1.55 10.41
CA LEU A 306 13.39 2.71 10.26
C LEU A 306 14.69 2.36 9.53
N ARG A 307 15.33 1.23 9.85
CA ARG A 307 16.53 0.78 9.14
C ARG A 307 16.27 0.42 7.68
N GLU A 308 15.12 -0.19 7.39
CA GLU A 308 14.70 -0.47 6.00
C GLU A 308 14.51 0.82 5.22
N LEU A 309 13.80 1.82 5.76
CA LEU A 309 13.62 3.13 5.14
C LEU A 309 14.97 3.83 4.91
N ARG A 310 15.80 3.90 5.94
CA ARG A 310 17.14 4.51 5.81
C ARG A 310 17.98 3.83 4.73
N SER A 311 17.93 2.51 4.65
CA SER A 311 18.61 1.73 3.59
C SER A 311 18.09 2.08 2.19
N ILE A 312 16.78 2.37 2.04
CA ILE A 312 16.17 2.79 0.79
C ILE A 312 16.63 4.20 0.41
N GLU A 313 16.59 5.15 1.36
CA GLU A 313 17.07 6.52 1.16
C GLU A 313 18.52 6.57 0.71
N VAL A 314 19.40 5.85 1.41
CA VAL A 314 20.81 5.78 1.05
C VAL A 314 20.99 5.23 -0.36
N ARG A 315 20.25 4.18 -0.74
CA ARG A 315 20.30 3.63 -2.10
C ARG A 315 19.75 4.57 -3.18
N SER A 316 18.83 5.43 -2.83
CA SER A 316 18.21 6.38 -3.76
C SER A 316 19.00 7.67 -3.96
N SER A 317 19.92 8.01 -3.05
CA SER A 317 20.68 9.26 -3.06
C SER A 317 22.18 9.02 -3.21
N ALA A 318 22.76 9.49 -4.31
CA ALA A 318 24.21 9.43 -4.53
C ALA A 318 25.00 10.17 -3.43
N ARG A 319 24.44 11.27 -2.89
CA ARG A 319 25.02 12.03 -1.80
C ARG A 319 25.09 11.19 -0.51
N LEU A 320 23.96 10.58 -0.12
CA LEU A 320 23.88 9.73 1.07
C LEU A 320 24.77 8.49 0.95
N GLN A 321 24.89 7.91 -0.26
CA GLN A 321 25.85 6.82 -0.50
C GLN A 321 27.29 7.22 -0.24
N ILE A 322 27.68 8.43 -0.64
CA ILE A 322 29.04 8.96 -0.39
C ILE A 322 29.25 9.19 1.12
N GLU A 323 28.26 9.74 1.82
CA GLU A 323 28.31 9.98 3.26
C GLU A 323 28.41 8.67 4.04
N GLU A 324 27.62 7.67 3.70
CA GLU A 324 27.69 6.33 4.28
C GLU A 324 29.05 5.65 4.05
N ARG A 325 29.58 5.71 2.82
CA ARG A 325 30.92 5.19 2.53
C ARG A 325 32.00 5.88 3.36
N LYS A 326 31.89 7.20 3.59
CA LYS A 326 32.81 7.93 4.46
C LYS A 326 32.68 7.49 5.92
N LYS A 327 31.46 7.30 6.42
CA LYS A 327 31.16 6.82 7.76
C LYS A 327 31.76 5.40 7.98
N TRP A 328 31.53 4.49 7.05
CA TRP A 328 32.09 3.13 7.10
C TRP A 328 33.62 3.11 7.07
N LYS A 329 34.25 3.95 6.25
CA LYS A 329 35.71 4.11 6.24
C LYS A 329 36.26 4.57 7.59
N ARG A 330 35.60 5.51 8.27
CA ARG A 330 35.98 5.98 9.61
C ARG A 330 35.89 4.86 10.66
N ILE A 331 34.73 4.14 10.66
CA ILE A 331 34.50 3.03 11.61
C ILE A 331 35.54 1.92 11.41
N THR A 332 35.81 1.52 10.16
CA THR A 332 36.80 0.48 9.85
C THR A 332 38.23 0.92 10.15
N SER A 333 38.59 2.19 9.97
CA SER A 333 39.88 2.74 10.36
C SER A 333 40.06 2.71 11.88
N ALA A 334 39.07 3.20 12.64
CA ALA A 334 39.10 3.19 14.09
C ALA A 334 39.13 1.77 14.69
N ALA A 335 38.43 0.81 14.06
CA ALA A 335 38.49 -0.59 14.46
C ALA A 335 39.90 -1.20 14.23
N ARG A 336 40.55 -0.87 13.09
CA ARG A 336 41.90 -1.32 12.78
C ARG A 336 42.95 -0.73 13.69
N GLU A 337 42.76 0.53 14.14
CA GLU A 337 43.66 1.16 15.13
C GLU A 337 43.58 0.49 16.51
N ARG A 338 42.38 0.05 16.92
CA ARG A 338 42.15 -0.65 18.19
C ARG A 338 42.67 -2.11 18.20
N THR A 339 42.87 -2.73 17.04
CA THR A 339 43.35 -4.13 16.89
C THR A 339 44.81 -4.21 16.47
N ARG A 340 45.54 -3.08 16.42
CA ARG A 340 46.98 -3.10 16.23
C ARG A 340 47.65 -3.45 17.56
N PRO A 341 48.48 -4.51 17.60
CA PRO A 341 49.20 -4.94 18.80
C PRO A 341 50.20 -3.90 19.28
#